data_ef1c944d580a4e4ece1c535b5f608d7d
#
_entry.id   ef1c944d580a4e4ece1c535b5f608d7d
#
_cell.length_a   1.000
_cell.length_b   1.000
_cell.length_c   1.000
_cell.angle_alpha   90.00
_cell.angle_beta   90.00
_cell.angle_gamma   90.00
#
_symmetry.space_group_name_H-M   'P 1'
#
loop_
_entity.id
_entity.type
_entity.pdbx_description
1 polymer ?
#
loop_
_entity_poly.entity_id
_entity_poly.type
_entity_poly.pdbx_seq_one_letter_code
_entity_poly.pdbx_strand_id
1 'polypeptide(L)'
;MYEFKSVDESYLDALMNVELACHSFPWSRNTMKSCIGGRYFNLAVFDGETLIAFYVGEQAGPDYTLMDICVHPTWQRRGIAKQLLTHFIDTCTARDAENVFLEVRASNKNAIHLYEQAGFIEMGVRKNYYPTANGNEDAILMGMSFFGEFGI
;
A
#
# COMPACT_ATOMS: atom_id res chain seq x y z
N MET A 1 -12.42 -9.67 16.58
CA MET A 1 -12.88 -8.56 15.75
C MET A 1 -11.73 -7.56 15.58
N TYR A 2 -11.60 -7.00 14.40
CA TYR A 2 -10.50 -6.11 14.09
C TYR A 2 -10.92 -4.65 14.23
N GLU A 3 -9.99 -3.83 14.70
CA GLU A 3 -10.17 -2.39 14.77
C GLU A 3 -9.28 -1.73 13.69
N PHE A 4 -9.82 -0.75 12.98
CA PHE A 4 -9.13 -0.01 11.92
C PHE A 4 -8.98 1.43 12.35
N LYS A 5 -7.74 1.95 12.41
CA LYS A 5 -7.51 3.35 12.77
C LYS A 5 -6.19 3.85 12.23
N SER A 6 -6.11 5.16 11.98
CA SER A 6 -4.85 5.81 11.64
C SER A 6 -3.93 5.84 12.85
N VAL A 7 -2.63 5.74 12.60
CA VAL A 7 -1.63 5.73 13.66
C VAL A 7 -0.57 6.79 13.41
N ASP A 8 0.07 7.23 14.49
CA ASP A 8 1.14 8.21 14.45
C ASP A 8 2.50 7.54 14.70
N GLU A 9 3.54 8.36 14.87
CA GLU A 9 4.91 7.89 15.05
C GLU A 9 5.10 7.02 16.29
N SER A 10 4.21 7.13 17.29
CA SER A 10 4.30 6.30 18.49
C SER A 10 4.11 4.80 18.17
N TYR A 11 3.56 4.48 17.00
CA TYR A 11 3.36 3.11 16.54
C TYR A 11 4.47 2.61 15.60
N LEU A 12 5.58 3.35 15.48
CA LEU A 12 6.64 3.01 14.54
C LEU A 12 7.19 1.60 14.74
N ASP A 13 7.41 1.19 15.99
CA ASP A 13 7.91 -0.16 16.28
C ASP A 13 6.92 -1.23 15.81
N ALA A 14 5.63 -1.01 16.07
CA ALA A 14 4.59 -1.96 15.66
C ALA A 14 4.48 -2.05 14.13
N LEU A 15 4.56 -0.91 13.44
CA LEU A 15 4.56 -0.87 11.98
C LEU A 15 5.77 -1.63 11.42
N MET A 16 6.96 -1.40 11.96
CA MET A 16 8.17 -2.08 11.52
C MET A 16 8.11 -3.58 11.76
N ASN A 17 7.48 -4.01 12.85
CA ASN A 17 7.32 -5.43 13.13
C ASN A 17 6.54 -6.14 12.01
N VAL A 18 5.46 -5.51 11.52
CA VAL A 18 4.68 -6.06 10.41
C VAL A 18 5.46 -5.96 9.10
N GLU A 19 6.12 -4.83 8.87
CA GLU A 19 6.92 -4.61 7.65
C GLU A 19 8.00 -5.69 7.49
N LEU A 20 8.75 -5.96 8.56
CA LEU A 20 9.81 -6.96 8.57
C LEU A 20 9.27 -8.38 8.39
N ALA A 21 8.08 -8.67 8.92
CA ALA A 21 7.47 -9.99 8.79
C ALA A 21 6.88 -10.22 7.39
N CYS A 22 6.51 -9.16 6.70
CA CYS A 22 5.75 -9.22 5.46
C CYS A 22 6.62 -9.16 4.20
N HIS A 23 7.72 -8.41 4.22
CA HIS A 23 8.54 -8.15 3.04
C HIS A 23 9.95 -8.70 3.18
N SER A 24 10.46 -9.32 2.10
CA SER A 24 11.85 -9.78 2.05
C SER A 24 12.85 -8.61 1.99
N PHE A 25 12.42 -7.49 1.41
CA PHE A 25 13.24 -6.28 1.31
C PHE A 25 12.44 -5.11 1.89
N PRO A 26 12.30 -5.07 3.21
CA PRO A 26 11.43 -4.09 3.86
C PRO A 26 12.03 -2.69 3.83
N TRP A 27 11.15 -1.69 4.00
CA TRP A 27 11.59 -0.33 4.29
C TRP A 27 12.45 -0.33 5.55
N SER A 28 13.44 0.56 5.61
CA SER A 28 14.16 0.83 6.85
C SER A 28 13.24 1.57 7.83
N ARG A 29 13.64 1.54 9.10
CA ARG A 29 12.94 2.31 10.14
C ARG A 29 12.86 3.80 9.79
N ASN A 30 13.94 4.37 9.26
CA ASN A 30 13.97 5.79 8.88
C ASN A 30 13.01 6.08 7.73
N THR A 31 12.93 5.21 6.74
CA THR A 31 11.96 5.37 5.65
C THR A 31 10.54 5.32 6.17
N MET A 32 10.21 4.33 6.99
CA MET A 32 8.87 4.22 7.58
C MET A 32 8.52 5.48 8.36
N LYS A 33 9.42 5.96 9.20
CA LYS A 33 9.22 7.17 9.99
C LYS A 33 8.96 8.39 9.10
N SER A 34 9.69 8.51 7.98
CA SER A 34 9.53 9.62 7.06
C SER A 34 8.19 9.61 6.32
N CYS A 35 7.49 8.48 6.33
CA CYS A 35 6.20 8.32 5.66
C CYS A 35 5.02 8.38 6.65
N ILE A 36 5.21 8.97 7.82
CA ILE A 36 4.15 9.20 8.81
C ILE A 36 3.94 10.71 8.94
N GLY A 37 2.71 11.16 8.70
CA GLY A 37 2.35 12.57 8.77
C GLY A 37 2.65 13.35 7.49
N GLY A 38 2.37 14.64 7.49
CA GLY A 38 2.54 15.49 6.32
C GLY A 38 1.63 15.06 5.17
N ARG A 39 2.23 14.84 3.99
CA ARG A 39 1.48 14.41 2.81
C ARG A 39 1.14 12.92 2.83
N TYR A 40 1.58 12.20 3.85
CA TYR A 40 1.31 10.76 3.99
C TYR A 40 0.11 10.53 4.91
N PHE A 41 -0.62 9.46 4.63
CA PHE A 41 -1.73 9.02 5.47
C PHE A 41 -1.70 7.51 5.56
N ASN A 42 -2.33 6.96 6.58
CA ASN A 42 -2.27 5.52 6.83
C ASN A 42 -3.55 5.00 7.46
N LEU A 43 -3.66 3.68 7.45
CA LEU A 43 -4.65 2.97 8.24
C LEU A 43 -3.99 1.70 8.75
N ALA A 44 -4.11 1.43 10.03
CA ALA A 44 -3.62 0.21 10.64
C ALA A 44 -4.80 -0.63 11.15
N VAL A 45 -4.57 -1.94 11.17
CA VAL A 45 -5.56 -2.92 11.63
C VAL A 45 -5.01 -3.56 12.90
N PHE A 46 -5.85 -3.64 13.91
CA PHE A 46 -5.50 -4.22 15.20
C PHE A 46 -6.37 -5.42 15.50
N ASP A 47 -5.74 -6.47 15.99
CA ASP A 47 -6.42 -7.61 16.62
C ASP A 47 -6.15 -7.47 18.14
N GLY A 48 -7.15 -6.98 18.87
CA GLY A 48 -6.93 -6.53 20.24
C GLY A 48 -5.96 -5.35 20.26
N GLU A 49 -4.85 -5.50 20.98
CA GLU A 49 -3.81 -4.47 21.05
C GLU A 49 -2.68 -4.69 20.05
N THR A 50 -2.74 -5.77 19.27
CA THR A 50 -1.68 -6.11 18.31
C THR A 50 -1.97 -5.51 16.96
N LEU A 51 -1.04 -4.67 16.46
CA LEU A 51 -1.09 -4.17 15.11
C LEU A 51 -0.70 -5.30 14.16
N ILE A 52 -1.58 -5.66 13.21
CA ILE A 52 -1.41 -6.84 12.36
C ILE A 52 -1.30 -6.52 10.87
N ALA A 53 -1.66 -5.31 10.47
CA ALA A 53 -1.68 -4.91 9.07
C ALA A 53 -1.75 -3.40 8.96
N PHE A 54 -1.35 -2.87 7.81
CA PHE A 54 -1.46 -1.42 7.57
C PHE A 54 -1.29 -1.11 6.08
N TYR A 55 -1.67 0.11 5.69
CA TYR A 55 -1.20 0.70 4.44
C TYR A 55 -0.68 2.12 4.71
N VAL A 56 0.17 2.58 3.80
CA VAL A 56 0.65 3.96 3.74
C VAL A 56 0.31 4.52 2.36
N GLY A 57 -0.35 5.67 2.34
CA GLY A 57 -0.64 6.41 1.13
C GLY A 57 0.06 7.76 1.13
N GLU A 58 0.28 8.29 -0.06
CA GLU A 58 0.85 9.64 -0.25
C GLU A 58 -0.10 10.47 -1.09
N GLN A 59 -0.26 11.73 -0.70
CA GLN A 59 -1.00 12.71 -1.49
C GLN A 59 -0.02 13.74 -2.06
N ALA A 60 0.08 13.80 -3.38
CA ALA A 60 0.92 14.77 -4.09
C ALA A 60 0.04 15.52 -5.10
N GLY A 61 -0.55 16.64 -4.64
CA GLY A 61 -1.53 17.37 -5.45
C GLY A 61 -2.75 16.48 -5.76
N PRO A 62 -3.15 16.37 -7.03
CA PRO A 62 -4.29 15.53 -7.43
C PRO A 62 -3.93 14.05 -7.55
N ASP A 63 -2.66 13.69 -7.40
CA ASP A 63 -2.17 12.32 -7.58
C ASP A 63 -1.91 11.67 -6.23
N TYR A 64 -2.42 10.47 -6.07
CA TYR A 64 -2.28 9.68 -4.85
C TYR A 64 -1.54 8.40 -5.16
N THR A 65 -0.69 7.96 -4.24
CA THR A 65 0.10 6.75 -4.43
C THR A 65 -0.06 5.83 -3.21
N LEU A 66 -0.34 4.57 -3.48
CA LEU A 66 -0.24 3.54 -2.44
C LEU A 66 1.24 3.19 -2.29
N MET A 67 1.83 3.60 -1.17
CA MET A 67 3.28 3.46 -0.94
C MET A 67 3.65 2.10 -0.37
N ASP A 68 2.78 1.55 0.48
CA ASP A 68 3.02 0.26 1.13
C ASP A 68 1.70 -0.31 1.60
N ILE A 69 1.57 -1.63 1.56
CA ILE A 69 0.44 -2.35 2.12
C ILE A 69 0.96 -3.70 2.61
N CYS A 70 0.68 -4.00 3.87
CA CYS A 70 1.21 -5.20 4.53
C CYS A 70 0.15 -5.84 5.40
N VAL A 71 0.09 -7.18 5.35
CA VAL A 71 -0.65 -7.98 6.34
C VAL A 71 0.33 -8.99 6.91
N HIS A 72 0.46 -9.02 8.23
CA HIS A 72 1.34 -9.98 8.90
C HIS A 72 0.96 -11.42 8.47
N PRO A 73 1.94 -12.28 8.17
CA PRO A 73 1.67 -13.62 7.64
C PRO A 73 0.64 -14.43 8.41
N THR A 74 0.61 -14.30 9.74
CA THR A 74 -0.36 -15.02 10.59
C THR A 74 -1.80 -14.64 10.27
N TRP A 75 -2.04 -13.43 9.77
CA TRP A 75 -3.39 -12.91 9.50
C TRP A 75 -3.72 -12.81 8.01
N GLN A 76 -2.87 -13.33 7.13
CA GLN A 76 -3.14 -13.34 5.70
C GLN A 76 -4.29 -14.29 5.35
N ARG A 77 -4.86 -14.12 4.15
CA ARG A 77 -5.98 -14.93 3.62
C ARG A 77 -7.29 -14.75 4.39
N ARG A 78 -7.48 -13.61 5.02
CA ARG A 78 -8.71 -13.27 5.77
C ARG A 78 -9.41 -12.05 5.17
N GLY A 79 -9.00 -11.59 3.99
CA GLY A 79 -9.60 -10.45 3.33
C GLY A 79 -9.17 -9.09 3.88
N ILE A 80 -8.16 -9.04 4.75
CA ILE A 80 -7.71 -7.78 5.37
C ILE A 80 -7.07 -6.86 4.32
N ALA A 81 -6.24 -7.40 3.43
CA ALA A 81 -5.61 -6.60 2.38
C ALA A 81 -6.66 -5.95 1.48
N LYS A 82 -7.72 -6.67 1.14
CA LYS A 82 -8.81 -6.13 0.34
C LYS A 82 -9.54 -5.00 1.07
N GLN A 83 -9.77 -5.16 2.36
CA GLN A 83 -10.39 -4.11 3.17
C GLN A 83 -9.52 -2.87 3.25
N LEU A 84 -8.21 -3.05 3.44
CA LEU A 84 -7.25 -1.94 3.45
C LEU A 84 -7.23 -1.21 2.10
N LEU A 85 -7.19 -1.96 1.01
CA LEU A 85 -7.17 -1.38 -0.33
C LEU A 85 -8.45 -0.61 -0.63
N THR A 86 -9.60 -1.17 -0.25
CA THR A 86 -10.89 -0.49 -0.40
C THR A 86 -10.91 0.82 0.37
N HIS A 87 -10.43 0.82 1.61
CA HIS A 87 -10.35 2.03 2.42
C HIS A 87 -9.43 3.08 1.78
N PHE A 88 -8.29 2.65 1.25
CA PHE A 88 -7.37 3.55 0.55
C PHE A 88 -8.05 4.21 -0.64
N ILE A 89 -8.72 3.43 -1.49
CA ILE A 89 -9.42 3.94 -2.67
C ILE A 89 -10.56 4.89 -2.26
N ASP A 90 -11.33 4.53 -1.23
CA ASP A 90 -12.41 5.37 -0.73
C ASP A 90 -11.87 6.70 -0.18
N THR A 91 -10.72 6.68 0.48
CA THR A 91 -10.07 7.89 0.96
C THR A 91 -9.65 8.78 -0.21
N CYS A 92 -9.05 8.20 -1.24
CA CYS A 92 -8.67 8.93 -2.45
C CYS A 92 -9.89 9.56 -3.12
N THR A 93 -10.97 8.81 -3.22
CA THR A 93 -12.23 9.29 -3.80
C THR A 93 -12.79 10.46 -3.00
N ALA A 94 -12.81 10.34 -1.67
CA ALA A 94 -13.33 11.40 -0.80
C ALA A 94 -12.49 12.67 -0.85
N ARG A 95 -11.21 12.56 -1.20
CA ARG A 95 -10.30 13.71 -1.34
C ARG A 95 -10.21 14.23 -2.78
N ASP A 96 -11.09 13.77 -3.67
CA ASP A 96 -11.15 14.20 -5.07
C ASP A 96 -9.85 13.92 -5.85
N ALA A 97 -9.24 12.76 -5.61
CA ALA A 97 -8.07 12.33 -6.37
C ALA A 97 -8.41 12.26 -7.86
N GLU A 98 -7.49 12.73 -8.71
CA GLU A 98 -7.62 12.56 -10.16
C GLU A 98 -7.01 11.23 -10.60
N ASN A 99 -5.86 10.88 -10.04
CA ASN A 99 -5.16 9.65 -10.37
C ASN A 99 -4.68 8.95 -9.10
N VAL A 100 -4.64 7.63 -9.14
CA VAL A 100 -4.10 6.80 -8.07
C VAL A 100 -3.11 5.83 -8.67
N PHE A 101 -1.93 5.74 -8.08
CA PHE A 101 -0.82 4.92 -8.59
C PHE A 101 -0.28 3.97 -7.53
N LEU A 102 0.34 2.91 -8.00
CA LEU A 102 1.15 2.02 -7.16
C LEU A 102 2.23 1.35 -8.02
N GLU A 103 3.25 0.82 -7.35
CA GLU A 103 4.25 -0.04 -7.96
C GLU A 103 4.27 -1.36 -7.22
N VAL A 104 4.42 -2.47 -7.96
CA VAL A 104 4.41 -3.81 -7.38
C VAL A 104 5.45 -4.67 -8.07
N ARG A 105 6.10 -5.57 -7.32
CA ARG A 105 7.05 -6.53 -7.89
C ARG A 105 6.34 -7.40 -8.92
N ALA A 106 6.99 -7.61 -10.06
CA ALA A 106 6.44 -8.44 -11.12
C ALA A 106 6.13 -9.86 -10.65
N SER A 107 6.89 -10.37 -9.69
CA SER A 107 6.68 -11.71 -9.13
C SER A 107 5.49 -11.81 -8.17
N ASN A 108 4.99 -10.68 -7.67
CA ASN A 108 3.91 -10.67 -6.68
C ASN A 108 2.55 -10.78 -7.37
N LYS A 109 2.26 -11.97 -7.90
CA LYS A 109 1.05 -12.22 -8.69
C LYS A 109 -0.23 -12.05 -7.88
N ASN A 110 -0.20 -12.43 -6.60
CA ASN A 110 -1.37 -12.28 -5.73
C ASN A 110 -1.74 -10.82 -5.52
N ALA A 111 -0.75 -9.96 -5.29
CA ALA A 111 -0.99 -8.52 -5.14
C ALA A 111 -1.48 -7.90 -6.45
N ILE A 112 -0.85 -8.24 -7.58
CA ILE A 112 -1.26 -7.75 -8.90
C ILE A 112 -2.73 -8.09 -9.14
N HIS A 113 -3.12 -9.33 -8.86
CA HIS A 113 -4.50 -9.79 -9.03
C HIS A 113 -5.46 -8.97 -8.13
N LEU A 114 -5.08 -8.75 -6.88
CA LEU A 114 -5.86 -7.94 -5.94
C LEU A 114 -6.07 -6.52 -6.48
N TYR A 115 -5.02 -5.91 -7.02
CA TYR A 115 -5.09 -4.55 -7.57
C TYR A 115 -5.95 -4.51 -8.83
N GLU A 116 -5.81 -5.50 -9.72
CA GLU A 116 -6.65 -5.59 -10.91
C GLU A 116 -8.13 -5.73 -10.57
N GLN A 117 -8.43 -6.56 -9.57
CA GLN A 117 -9.80 -6.74 -9.09
C GLN A 117 -10.39 -5.43 -8.54
N ALA A 118 -9.56 -4.55 -8.02
CA ALA A 118 -9.97 -3.26 -7.47
C ALA A 118 -10.10 -2.18 -8.55
N GLY A 119 -9.67 -2.46 -9.79
CA GLY A 119 -9.79 -1.52 -10.90
C GLY A 119 -8.49 -0.88 -11.37
N PHE A 120 -7.35 -1.27 -10.79
CA PHE A 120 -6.06 -0.81 -11.28
C PHE A 120 -5.72 -1.50 -12.60
N ILE A 121 -5.05 -0.78 -13.49
CA ILE A 121 -4.55 -1.33 -14.76
C ILE A 121 -3.04 -1.12 -14.83
N GLU A 122 -2.37 -1.99 -15.57
CA GLU A 122 -0.93 -1.84 -15.81
C GLU A 122 -0.70 -0.63 -16.71
N MET A 123 0.24 0.23 -16.32
CA MET A 123 0.57 1.46 -17.04
C MET A 123 1.99 1.45 -17.57
N GLY A 124 2.86 0.64 -17.01
CA GLY A 124 4.26 0.59 -17.43
C GLY A 124 5.05 -0.38 -16.59
N VAL A 125 6.34 -0.48 -16.91
CA VAL A 125 7.28 -1.37 -16.25
C VAL A 125 8.58 -0.61 -16.01
N ARG A 126 9.11 -0.68 -14.78
CA ARG A 126 10.47 -0.25 -14.46
C ARG A 126 11.35 -1.48 -14.47
N LYS A 127 12.24 -1.56 -15.45
CA LYS A 127 13.14 -2.72 -15.58
C LYS A 127 14.14 -2.78 -14.45
N ASN A 128 14.32 -3.99 -13.88
CA ASN A 128 15.35 -4.28 -12.87
C ASN A 128 15.31 -3.33 -11.67
N TYR A 129 14.10 -2.95 -11.25
CA TYR A 129 13.92 -1.92 -10.22
C TYR A 129 14.05 -2.46 -8.79
N TYR A 130 13.48 -3.63 -8.52
CA TYR A 130 13.46 -4.19 -7.17
C TYR A 130 14.58 -5.21 -6.97
N PRO A 131 15.27 -5.19 -5.81
CA PRO A 131 16.27 -6.20 -5.51
C PRO A 131 15.63 -7.57 -5.25
N THR A 132 16.35 -8.62 -5.64
CA THR A 132 16.00 -10.00 -5.36
C THR A 132 17.22 -10.73 -4.81
N ALA A 133 17.06 -11.99 -4.38
CA ALA A 133 18.17 -12.80 -3.91
C ALA A 133 19.25 -13.03 -4.97
N ASN A 134 18.86 -13.03 -6.25
CA ASN A 134 19.74 -13.38 -7.38
C ASN A 134 19.95 -12.22 -8.37
N GLY A 135 19.62 -11.00 -7.98
CA GLY A 135 19.72 -9.84 -8.87
C GLY A 135 18.59 -8.88 -8.66
N ASN A 136 17.90 -8.50 -9.72
CA ASN A 136 16.79 -7.55 -9.66
C ASN A 136 15.61 -8.06 -10.46
N GLU A 137 14.41 -7.62 -10.12
CA GLU A 137 13.22 -7.88 -10.91
C GLU A 137 12.51 -6.58 -11.26
N ASP A 138 11.62 -6.65 -12.25
CA ASP A 138 10.87 -5.49 -12.72
C ASP A 138 9.83 -5.05 -11.69
N ALA A 139 9.52 -3.76 -11.70
CA ALA A 139 8.35 -3.21 -11.04
C ALA A 139 7.26 -2.99 -12.08
N ILE A 140 6.05 -3.39 -11.76
CA ILE A 140 4.87 -3.10 -12.57
C ILE A 140 4.23 -1.84 -12.01
N LEU A 141 4.05 -0.82 -12.86
CA LEU A 141 3.32 0.39 -12.49
C LEU A 141 1.86 0.18 -12.81
N MET A 142 1.02 0.43 -11.84
CA MET A 142 -0.42 0.31 -12.01
C MET A 142 -1.10 1.61 -11.58
N GLY A 143 -2.26 1.88 -12.14
CA GLY A 143 -3.00 3.08 -11.80
C GLY A 143 -4.45 3.01 -12.19
N MET A 144 -5.19 3.98 -11.68
CA MET A 144 -6.57 4.24 -12.09
C MET A 144 -6.80 5.74 -12.11
N SER A 145 -7.68 6.18 -13.00
CA SER A 145 -8.05 7.59 -13.13
C SER A 145 -9.54 7.74 -12.80
N PHE A 146 -9.84 8.62 -11.87
CA PHE A 146 -11.21 8.94 -11.53
C PHE A 146 -11.77 10.03 -12.44
N PHE A 147 -10.87 10.81 -12.99
CA PHE A 147 -11.24 11.94 -13.84
C PHE A 147 -11.63 11.51 -15.25
N GLY A 148 -10.96 10.47 -15.78
CA GLY A 148 -11.15 10.02 -17.14
C GLY A 148 -12.57 9.53 -17.45
N GLU A 149 -13.28 9.03 -16.46
CA GLU A 149 -14.67 8.58 -16.64
C GLU A 149 -15.61 9.72 -16.98
N PHE A 150 -15.31 10.91 -16.53
CA PHE A 150 -16.15 12.08 -16.66
C PHE A 150 -15.54 13.16 -17.56
N GLY A 151 -14.32 12.96 -17.99
CA GLY A 151 -13.58 13.89 -18.82
C GLY A 151 -13.97 13.87 -20.29
N ILE A 152 -15.11 13.38 -20.54
CA ILE A 152 -15.66 13.28 -21.89
C ILE A 152 -16.41 14.52 -22.30
#